data_875d1b73847b08b9f45fcb3b0a17fa64
#
_entry.id   875d1b73847b08b9f45fcb3b0a17fa64
#
_cell.length_a   1.000
_cell.length_b   1.000
_cell.length_c   1.000
_cell.angle_alpha   90.00
_cell.angle_beta   90.00
_cell.angle_gamma   90.00
#
_symmetry.space_group_name_H-M   'P 1'
#
loop_
_entity.id
_entity.type
_entity.pdbx_description
1 polymer ?
#
loop_
_entity_poly.entity_id
_entity_poly.type
_entity_poly.pdbx_seq_one_letter_code
_entity_poly.pdbx_strand_id
1 'polypeptide(L)'
;MAEGDTESGSSESLSESERRAIFSRIHSLLFWVGKFIPEHEIVEGRQIDLRDVIYQFVSKANPTPEEVQGAKDLADILENKARELEKQIKDREVTRSHAYLMLDEICGLLRAVDELRYSHGDLAKYQKIALMAKVNDERRWLQFIDQLKIK
;
A
#
# COMPACT_ATOMS: atom_id res chain seq x y z
N MET A 1 -25.23 -16.41 35.06
CA MET A 1 -25.23 -16.14 34.58
C MET A 1 -24.60 -15.74 33.61
N ALA A 2 -24.34 -15.61 33.03
CA ALA A 2 -23.94 -15.34 32.07
C ALA A 2 -23.22 -14.74 31.46
N GLU A 3 -22.70 -14.53 31.19
CA GLU A 3 -22.05 -13.88 30.69
C GLU A 3 -21.32 -13.87 29.69
N GLY A 4 -20.97 -13.90 29.18
CA GLY A 4 -20.36 -13.99 28.32
C GLY A 4 -19.90 -13.41 27.29
N ASP A 5 -19.58 -13.07 26.81
CA ASP A 5 -19.27 -12.49 25.95
C ASP A 5 -18.40 -12.06 25.33
N THR A 6 -18.14 -11.90 24.77
CA THR A 6 -17.81 -11.05 24.21
C THR A 6 -16.80 -10.88 23.50
N GLU A 7 -16.14 -11.19 23.18
CA GLU A 7 -15.13 -11.03 22.47
C GLU A 7 -15.26 -11.49 21.16
N SER A 8 -16.06 -11.56 20.50
CA SER A 8 -16.11 -12.06 19.31
C SER A 8 -15.89 -11.29 18.15
N GLY A 9 -15.71 -10.09 18.20
CA GLY A 9 -15.55 -9.26 17.02
C GLY A 9 -14.41 -9.64 16.12
N SER A 10 -13.34 -10.18 16.68
CA SER A 10 -12.17 -10.49 15.87
C SER A 10 -12.25 -11.84 15.20
N SER A 11 -13.17 -12.69 15.62
CA SER A 11 -13.25 -14.03 15.06
C SER A 11 -14.43 -14.22 14.10
N GLU A 12 -15.22 -13.18 13.88
CA GLU A 12 -16.34 -13.30 12.96
C GLU A 12 -15.88 -13.43 11.53
N SER A 13 -16.62 -14.20 10.75
CA SER A 13 -16.38 -14.33 9.32
C SER A 13 -16.70 -13.04 8.60
N LEU A 14 -15.97 -12.80 7.53
CA LEU A 14 -16.14 -11.62 6.72
C LEU A 14 -17.46 -11.69 5.94
N SER A 15 -18.27 -10.66 6.00
CA SER A 15 -19.50 -10.59 5.21
C SER A 15 -19.19 -10.19 3.76
N GLU A 16 -20.14 -10.41 2.87
CA GLU A 16 -19.98 -10.02 1.47
C GLU A 16 -19.81 -8.50 1.30
N SER A 17 -20.54 -7.71 2.07
CA SER A 17 -20.40 -6.25 1.98
C SER A 17 -19.03 -5.79 2.48
N GLU A 18 -18.53 -6.40 3.53
CA GLU A 18 -17.17 -6.09 4.02
C GLU A 18 -16.11 -6.51 3.02
N ARG A 19 -16.29 -7.65 2.38
CA ARG A 19 -15.37 -8.13 1.34
C ARG A 19 -15.32 -7.15 0.16
N ARG A 20 -16.47 -6.65 -0.30
CA ARG A 20 -16.52 -5.65 -1.36
C ARG A 20 -15.85 -4.34 -0.95
N ALA A 21 -16.05 -3.92 0.29
CA ALA A 21 -15.41 -2.71 0.81
C ALA A 21 -13.88 -2.85 0.81
N ILE A 22 -13.36 -4.03 1.20
CA ILE A 22 -11.93 -4.30 1.18
C ILE A 22 -11.39 -4.23 -0.25
N PHE A 23 -12.05 -4.88 -1.21
CA PHE A 23 -11.62 -4.84 -2.60
C PHE A 23 -11.67 -3.43 -3.19
N SER A 24 -12.69 -2.66 -2.83
CA SER A 24 -12.78 -1.26 -3.24
C SER A 24 -11.58 -0.46 -2.75
N ARG A 25 -11.16 -0.69 -1.51
CA ARG A 25 -9.98 -0.01 -0.95
C ARG A 25 -8.68 -0.41 -1.65
N ILE A 26 -8.53 -1.69 -1.98
CA ILE A 26 -7.34 -2.18 -2.69
C ILE A 26 -7.19 -1.45 -4.02
N HIS A 27 -8.29 -1.20 -4.71
CA HIS A 27 -8.25 -0.59 -6.04
C HIS A 27 -8.39 0.94 -6.01
N SER A 28 -8.40 1.55 -4.84
CA SER A 28 -8.49 3.00 -4.73
C SER A 28 -7.10 3.61 -4.57
N LEU A 29 -6.70 4.45 -5.50
CA LEU A 29 -5.39 5.11 -5.44
C LEU A 29 -5.25 5.99 -4.20
N LEU A 30 -6.35 6.61 -3.78
CA LEU A 30 -6.31 7.49 -2.60
C LEU A 30 -6.07 6.72 -1.31
N PHE A 31 -6.48 5.46 -1.26
CA PHE A 31 -6.30 4.65 -0.06
C PHE A 31 -4.83 4.32 0.21
N TRP A 32 -4.00 4.31 -0.83
CA TRP A 32 -2.58 3.97 -0.67
C TRP A 32 -1.78 5.09 0.01
N VAL A 33 -2.30 6.28 0.06
CA VAL A 33 -1.65 7.38 0.74
C VAL A 33 -1.65 7.06 2.23
N GLY A 34 -0.49 7.10 2.84
CA GLY A 34 -0.35 6.76 4.24
C GLY A 34 -0.13 5.28 4.54
N LYS A 35 -0.18 4.42 3.54
CA LYS A 35 0.17 3.01 3.74
C LYS A 35 1.67 2.83 3.63
N PHE A 36 2.22 2.01 4.51
CA PHE A 36 3.66 1.80 4.55
C PHE A 36 4.05 0.55 3.81
N ILE A 37 5.15 0.64 3.07
CA ILE A 37 5.78 -0.53 2.46
C ILE A 37 6.26 -1.43 3.60
N PRO A 38 6.04 -2.75 3.53
CA PRO A 38 6.53 -3.67 4.56
C PRO A 38 8.03 -3.51 4.76
N GLU A 39 8.45 -3.51 6.01
CA GLU A 39 9.87 -3.39 6.33
C GLU A 39 10.64 -4.61 5.83
N HIS A 40 10.09 -5.80 6.04
CA HIS A 40 10.69 -7.05 5.62
C HIS A 40 9.72 -7.84 4.77
N GLU A 41 10.24 -8.59 3.82
CA GLU A 41 9.43 -9.46 2.99
C GLU A 41 10.23 -10.68 2.58
N ILE A 42 9.56 -11.81 2.37
CA ILE A 42 10.20 -13.03 1.90
C ILE A 42 10.05 -13.08 0.38
N VAL A 43 11.17 -13.06 -0.32
CA VAL A 43 11.21 -13.10 -1.78
C VAL A 43 12.10 -14.27 -2.18
N GLU A 44 11.53 -15.23 -2.91
CA GLU A 44 12.23 -16.42 -3.36
C GLU A 44 12.95 -17.15 -2.22
N GLY A 45 12.26 -17.29 -1.10
CA GLY A 45 12.78 -18.00 0.06
C GLY A 45 13.76 -17.23 0.92
N ARG A 46 14.06 -15.99 0.60
CA ARG A 46 14.98 -15.15 1.37
C ARG A 46 14.25 -13.95 1.96
N GLN A 47 14.56 -13.67 3.20
CA GLN A 47 14.04 -12.45 3.83
C GLN A 47 14.87 -11.25 3.36
N ILE A 48 14.22 -10.24 2.84
CA ILE A 48 14.87 -9.01 2.39
C ILE A 48 14.31 -7.82 3.16
N ASP A 49 15.13 -6.79 3.31
CA ASP A 49 14.72 -5.53 3.90
C ASP A 49 14.08 -4.70 2.80
N LEU A 50 12.82 -4.97 2.52
CA LEU A 50 12.13 -4.42 1.35
C LEU A 50 12.10 -2.89 1.34
N ARG A 51 11.80 -2.28 2.47
CA ARG A 51 11.71 -0.82 2.58
C ARG A 51 13.05 -0.16 2.24
N ASP A 52 14.13 -0.75 2.72
CA ASP A 52 15.47 -0.23 2.47
C ASP A 52 15.87 -0.41 1.00
N VAL A 53 15.60 -1.58 0.44
CA VAL A 53 15.88 -1.86 -0.98
C VAL A 53 15.16 -0.86 -1.88
N ILE A 54 13.90 -0.61 -1.60
CA ILE A 54 13.11 0.34 -2.41
C ILE A 54 13.63 1.76 -2.21
N TYR A 55 13.92 2.15 -0.98
CA TYR A 55 14.46 3.48 -0.71
C TYR A 55 15.77 3.72 -1.48
N GLN A 56 16.67 2.75 -1.46
CA GLN A 56 17.94 2.87 -2.17
C GLN A 56 17.73 2.99 -3.69
N PHE A 57 16.81 2.20 -4.25
CA PHE A 57 16.54 2.27 -5.68
C PHE A 57 15.91 3.61 -6.06
N VAL A 58 14.90 4.06 -5.32
CA VAL A 58 14.19 5.31 -5.61
C VAL A 58 15.10 6.52 -5.46
N SER A 59 16.07 6.44 -4.54
CA SER A 59 16.99 7.54 -4.27
C SER A 59 18.11 7.68 -5.28
N LYS A 60 18.33 6.70 -6.15
CA LYS A 60 19.38 6.79 -7.15
C LYS A 60 19.04 7.80 -8.22
N ALA A 61 20.02 8.62 -8.58
CA ALA A 61 19.83 9.62 -9.64
C ALA A 61 19.76 8.95 -11.01
N ASN A 62 20.63 7.98 -11.27
CA ASN A 62 20.72 7.32 -12.57
C ASN A 62 20.93 5.82 -12.37
N PRO A 63 19.84 5.05 -12.14
CA PRO A 63 19.99 3.61 -12.01
C PRO A 63 20.46 2.97 -13.32
N THR A 64 21.26 1.91 -13.21
CA THR A 64 21.72 1.17 -14.38
C THR A 64 20.57 0.39 -15.00
N PRO A 65 20.67 -0.02 -16.28
CA PRO A 65 19.66 -0.88 -16.88
C PRO A 65 19.42 -2.18 -16.11
N GLU A 66 20.47 -2.74 -15.52
CA GLU A 66 20.35 -3.96 -14.71
C GLU A 66 19.59 -3.68 -13.42
N GLU A 67 19.81 -2.54 -12.80
CA GLU A 67 19.06 -2.15 -11.60
C GLU A 67 17.58 -1.91 -11.90
N VAL A 68 17.29 -1.28 -13.04
CA VAL A 68 15.91 -1.07 -13.47
C VAL A 68 15.22 -2.40 -13.75
N GLN A 69 15.93 -3.33 -14.42
CA GLN A 69 15.36 -4.65 -14.70
C GLN A 69 15.14 -5.44 -13.40
N GLY A 70 16.07 -5.38 -12.47
CA GLY A 70 15.92 -6.02 -11.16
C GLY A 70 14.73 -5.46 -10.39
N ALA A 71 14.50 -4.14 -10.48
CA ALA A 71 13.34 -3.52 -9.85
C ALA A 71 12.03 -4.01 -10.47
N LYS A 72 11.98 -4.15 -11.79
CA LYS A 72 10.80 -4.67 -12.48
C LYS A 72 10.54 -6.13 -12.09
N ASP A 73 11.58 -6.93 -11.99
CA ASP A 73 11.46 -8.33 -11.60
C ASP A 73 10.95 -8.45 -10.16
N LEU A 74 11.48 -7.64 -9.27
CA LEU A 74 11.00 -7.61 -7.88
C LEU A 74 9.53 -7.15 -7.82
N ALA A 75 9.18 -6.14 -8.61
CA ALA A 75 7.80 -5.65 -8.67
C ALA A 75 6.83 -6.76 -9.10
N ASP A 76 7.22 -7.57 -10.09
CA ASP A 76 6.39 -8.67 -10.56
C ASP A 76 6.18 -9.71 -9.46
N ILE A 77 7.23 -10.04 -8.71
CA ILE A 77 7.14 -10.97 -7.58
C ILE A 77 6.18 -10.44 -6.50
N LEU A 78 6.34 -9.17 -6.14
CA LEU A 78 5.51 -8.55 -5.11
C LEU A 78 4.06 -8.42 -5.55
N GLU A 79 3.82 -8.11 -6.83
CA GLU A 79 2.46 -8.04 -7.36
C GLU A 79 1.79 -9.41 -7.32
N ASN A 80 2.50 -10.47 -7.71
CA ASN A 80 1.97 -11.81 -7.64
C ASN A 80 1.62 -12.21 -6.21
N LYS A 81 2.44 -11.81 -5.24
CA LYS A 81 2.15 -12.05 -3.83
C LYS A 81 0.90 -11.29 -3.38
N ALA A 82 0.76 -10.03 -3.78
CA ALA A 82 -0.43 -9.25 -3.46
C ALA A 82 -1.69 -9.88 -4.04
N ARG A 83 -1.62 -10.35 -5.29
CA ARG A 83 -2.75 -11.02 -5.93
C ARG A 83 -3.11 -12.33 -5.27
N GLU A 84 -2.12 -13.07 -4.78
CA GLU A 84 -2.37 -14.30 -4.06
C GLU A 84 -3.08 -14.02 -2.72
N LEU A 85 -2.67 -12.99 -2.00
CA LEU A 85 -3.35 -12.57 -0.78
C LEU A 85 -4.78 -12.11 -1.06
N GLU A 86 -4.98 -11.36 -2.14
CA GLU A 86 -6.30 -10.91 -2.57
C GLU A 86 -7.20 -12.10 -2.86
N LYS A 87 -6.67 -13.11 -3.54
CA LYS A 87 -7.39 -14.34 -3.83
C LYS A 87 -7.78 -15.09 -2.56
N GLN A 88 -6.91 -15.12 -1.56
CA GLN A 88 -7.22 -15.75 -0.29
C GLN A 88 -8.40 -15.05 0.41
N ILE A 89 -8.47 -13.74 0.38
CA ILE A 89 -9.62 -13.01 0.92
C ILE A 89 -10.90 -13.36 0.16
N LYS A 90 -10.79 -13.52 -1.16
CA LYS A 90 -11.95 -13.79 -1.97
C LYS A 90 -12.48 -15.22 -1.83
N ASP A 91 -11.57 -16.19 -1.81
CA ASP A 91 -11.92 -17.61 -1.94
C ASP A 91 -11.95 -18.38 -0.63
N ARG A 92 -11.38 -17.88 0.44
CA ARG A 92 -11.31 -18.59 1.72
C ARG A 92 -12.12 -17.88 2.78
N GLU A 93 -12.57 -18.65 3.76
CA GLU A 93 -13.17 -18.07 4.94
C GLU A 93 -12.06 -17.48 5.79
N VAL A 94 -12.08 -16.20 6.01
CA VAL A 94 -11.13 -15.52 6.85
C VAL A 94 -11.87 -14.69 7.89
N THR A 95 -11.27 -14.53 9.05
CA THR A 95 -11.84 -13.66 10.08
C THR A 95 -11.69 -12.21 9.66
N ARG A 96 -12.50 -11.34 10.24
CA ARG A 96 -12.45 -9.90 9.95
C ARG A 96 -11.06 -9.33 10.24
N SER A 97 -10.49 -9.65 11.41
CA SER A 97 -9.18 -9.11 11.78
C SER A 97 -8.08 -9.61 10.85
N HIS A 98 -8.13 -10.88 10.46
CA HIS A 98 -7.14 -11.42 9.53
C HIS A 98 -7.26 -10.77 8.15
N ALA A 99 -8.49 -10.54 7.68
CA ALA A 99 -8.72 -9.88 6.40
C ALA A 99 -8.15 -8.45 6.38
N TYR A 100 -8.28 -7.70 7.46
CA TYR A 100 -7.72 -6.36 7.54
C TYR A 100 -6.19 -6.36 7.61
N LEU A 101 -5.59 -7.35 8.26
CA LEU A 101 -4.14 -7.50 8.23
C LEU A 101 -3.65 -7.81 6.82
N MET A 102 -4.35 -8.68 6.10
CA MET A 102 -4.04 -8.99 4.71
C MET A 102 -4.21 -7.76 3.82
N LEU A 103 -5.24 -6.96 4.06
CA LEU A 103 -5.47 -5.73 3.33
C LEU A 103 -4.29 -4.76 3.49
N ASP A 104 -3.81 -4.57 4.70
CA ASP A 104 -2.65 -3.70 4.94
C ASP A 104 -1.41 -4.21 4.22
N GLU A 105 -1.18 -5.51 4.24
CA GLU A 105 -0.05 -6.11 3.53
C GLU A 105 -0.19 -5.93 2.02
N ILE A 106 -1.37 -6.19 1.46
CA ILE A 106 -1.64 -6.00 0.02
C ILE A 106 -1.36 -4.55 -0.38
N CYS A 107 -1.90 -3.59 0.36
CA CYS A 107 -1.71 -2.18 0.04
C CYS A 107 -0.24 -1.78 0.11
N GLY A 108 0.48 -2.26 1.11
CA GLY A 108 1.92 -2.01 1.23
C GLY A 108 2.71 -2.60 0.08
N LEU A 109 2.38 -3.84 -0.33
CA LEU A 109 3.04 -4.50 -1.47
C LEU A 109 2.74 -3.77 -2.77
N LEU A 110 1.50 -3.35 -3.01
CA LEU A 110 1.14 -2.63 -4.23
C LEU A 110 1.81 -1.25 -4.28
N ARG A 111 1.97 -0.60 -3.14
CA ARG A 111 2.74 0.63 -3.09
C ARG A 111 4.21 0.39 -3.45
N ALA A 112 4.79 -0.70 -2.97
CA ALA A 112 6.15 -1.09 -3.33
C ALA A 112 6.27 -1.33 -4.83
N VAL A 113 5.30 -2.00 -5.43
CA VAL A 113 5.24 -2.26 -6.87
C VAL A 113 5.26 -0.94 -7.66
N ASP A 114 4.43 0.02 -7.24
CA ASP A 114 4.39 1.31 -7.91
C ASP A 114 5.73 2.04 -7.83
N GLU A 115 6.36 2.05 -6.67
CA GLU A 115 7.66 2.69 -6.51
C GLU A 115 8.72 2.05 -7.38
N LEU A 116 8.73 0.72 -7.46
CA LEU A 116 9.71 -0.01 -8.25
C LEU A 116 9.50 0.16 -9.76
N ARG A 117 8.26 0.26 -10.22
CA ARG A 117 7.97 0.36 -11.65
C ARG A 117 8.07 1.76 -12.20
N TYR A 118 7.65 2.76 -11.42
CA TYR A 118 7.42 4.09 -11.96
C TYR A 118 8.27 5.20 -11.36
N SER A 119 9.08 4.93 -10.36
CA SER A 119 9.85 6.00 -9.69
C SER A 119 10.89 6.67 -10.60
N HIS A 120 11.39 5.96 -11.61
CA HIS A 120 12.42 6.47 -12.51
C HIS A 120 11.94 6.65 -13.96
N GLY A 121 10.63 6.55 -14.21
CA GLY A 121 10.08 6.76 -15.53
C GLY A 121 9.63 8.19 -15.76
N ASP A 122 9.46 8.58 -17.03
CA ASP A 122 8.96 9.92 -17.37
C ASP A 122 7.56 10.14 -16.81
N LEU A 123 6.71 9.12 -16.87
CA LEU A 123 5.36 9.20 -16.33
C LEU A 123 5.38 9.48 -14.83
N ALA A 124 6.34 8.88 -14.11
CA ALA A 124 6.48 9.09 -12.68
C ALA A 124 6.81 10.53 -12.34
N LYS A 125 7.62 11.20 -13.17
CA LYS A 125 7.94 12.62 -12.98
C LYS A 125 6.68 13.47 -13.04
N TYR A 126 5.83 13.23 -14.01
CA TYR A 126 4.58 13.98 -14.15
C TYR A 126 3.63 13.68 -12.99
N GLN A 127 3.55 12.42 -12.56
CA GLN A 127 2.72 12.05 -11.43
C GLN A 127 3.21 12.70 -10.12
N LYS A 128 4.51 12.76 -9.91
CA LYS A 128 5.09 13.43 -8.75
C LYS A 128 4.80 14.91 -8.76
N ILE A 129 4.93 15.55 -9.91
CA ILE A 129 4.64 16.98 -10.06
C ILE A 129 3.17 17.24 -9.75
N ALA A 130 2.26 16.42 -10.28
CA ALA A 130 0.83 16.56 -10.03
C ALA A 130 0.49 16.37 -8.56
N LEU A 131 1.13 15.39 -7.91
CA LEU A 131 0.91 15.13 -6.48
C LEU A 131 1.42 16.29 -5.63
N MET A 132 2.60 16.83 -5.95
CA MET A 132 3.16 17.96 -5.22
C MET A 132 2.31 19.20 -5.39
N ALA A 133 1.72 19.41 -6.57
CA ALA A 133 0.80 20.51 -6.79
C ALA A 133 -0.43 20.39 -5.88
N LYS A 134 -0.99 19.18 -5.76
CA LYS A 134 -2.12 18.96 -4.86
C LYS A 134 -1.76 19.21 -3.40
N VAL A 135 -0.61 18.72 -2.96
CA VAL A 135 -0.12 18.93 -1.60
C VAL A 135 0.05 20.42 -1.31
N ASN A 136 0.62 21.16 -2.27
CA ASN A 136 0.81 22.60 -2.12
C ASN A 136 -0.53 23.34 -2.05
N ASP A 137 -1.51 22.94 -2.85
CA ASP A 137 -2.83 23.54 -2.82
C ASP A 137 -3.52 23.30 -1.47
N GLU A 138 -3.39 22.09 -0.91
CA GLU A 138 -3.94 21.79 0.40
C GLU A 138 -3.26 22.60 1.49
N ARG A 139 -1.94 22.78 1.42
CA ARG A 139 -1.21 23.61 2.38
C ARG A 139 -1.66 25.06 2.32
N ARG A 140 -1.87 25.61 1.13
CA ARG A 140 -2.38 26.98 0.96
C ARG A 140 -3.77 27.10 1.58
N TRP A 141 -4.61 26.10 1.36
CA TRP A 141 -5.96 26.09 1.92
C TRP A 141 -5.93 26.07 3.43
N LEU A 142 -5.10 25.22 4.03
CA LEU A 142 -4.95 25.14 5.47
C LEU A 142 -4.41 26.44 6.06
N GLN A 143 -3.45 27.07 5.41
CA GLN A 143 -2.93 28.36 5.84
C GLN A 143 -4.02 29.43 5.81
N PHE A 144 -4.83 29.43 4.77
CA PHE A 144 -5.94 30.37 4.64
C PHE A 144 -6.95 30.18 5.77
N ILE A 145 -7.31 28.95 6.08
CA ILE A 145 -8.22 28.64 7.20
C ILE A 145 -7.62 29.11 8.53
N ASP A 146 -6.34 28.86 8.75
CA ASP A 146 -5.67 29.30 9.98
C ASP A 146 -5.68 30.81 10.14
N GLN A 147 -5.48 31.55 9.06
CA GLN A 147 -5.56 33.01 9.08
C GLN A 147 -6.96 33.49 9.45
N LEU A 148 -8.00 32.79 9.00
CA LEU A 148 -9.37 33.13 9.37
C LEU A 148 -9.67 32.87 10.83
N LYS A 149 -9.03 31.86 11.43
CA LYS A 149 -9.25 31.51 12.82
C LYS A 149 -8.59 32.48 13.82
N ILE A 150 -7.58 33.17 13.37
CA ILE A 150 -6.85 34.08 14.26
C ILE A 150 -7.62 35.37 14.53
N LYS A 151 -8.64 35.66 13.76
CA LYS A 151 -9.47 36.83 13.99
C LYS A 151 -10.64 36.52 14.97
#